data_f711c7aa35d2fd73cbde04a7e54118b1
#
_entry.id   f711c7aa35d2fd73cbde04a7e54118b1
#
_cell.length_a   1.000
_cell.length_b   1.000
_cell.length_c   1.000
_cell.angle_alpha   90.00
_cell.angle_beta   90.00
_cell.angle_gamma   90.00
#
_symmetry.space_group_name_H-M   'P 1'
#
loop_
_entity.id
_entity.type
_entity.pdbx_description
1 polymer ?
#
loop_
_entity_poly.entity_id
_entity_poly.type
_entity_poly.pdbx_seq_one_letter_code
_entity_poly.pdbx_strand_id
1 'polypeptide(L)'
;MSDALDYNTKWSCQSCGNSWENSFIVAYEKAWEDALDQLIGKMTNSESLEVLPEIVSEAEEFVQKGTSPGEGSSICFSSSHYFMMKIKSHLINLYGSLAKGSTTDVTNKISLHQKRLELCKEFISVFSKVEDGAEFTDWWAVTAHEKLKSELVLDQIEGRQDMQGLCKKLKTYYIPAWEHIEKVLQVEPKDSYSYQIGISVGNDIKAAKEMVRMAEYL
;
A
#
# COMPACT_ATOMS: atom_id res chain seq x y z
N MET A 1 -10.57 -16.14 25.67
CA MET A 1 -9.45 -16.41 24.74
C MET A 1 -9.15 -17.88 24.87
N SER A 2 -9.45 -18.68 23.86
CA SER A 2 -8.97 -20.06 23.79
C SER A 2 -7.44 -20.00 23.64
N ASP A 3 -6.76 -20.87 24.37
CA ASP A 3 -5.30 -20.97 24.35
C ASP A 3 -4.86 -21.24 22.89
N ALA A 4 -4.17 -20.31 22.26
CA ALA A 4 -3.75 -20.41 20.85
C ALA A 4 -2.82 -21.63 20.59
N LEU A 5 -2.43 -22.35 21.63
CA LEU A 5 -1.59 -23.55 21.61
C LEU A 5 -2.38 -24.87 21.76
N ASP A 6 -3.70 -24.83 21.99
CA ASP A 6 -4.50 -26.05 22.03
C ASP A 6 -4.96 -26.45 20.63
N TYR A 7 -4.21 -27.32 19.99
CA TYR A 7 -4.50 -27.87 18.65
C TYR A 7 -5.81 -28.66 18.56
N ASN A 8 -6.47 -28.97 19.68
CA ASN A 8 -7.75 -29.66 19.72
C ASN A 8 -8.96 -28.75 19.85
N THR A 9 -8.74 -27.43 20.03
CA THR A 9 -9.82 -26.45 20.16
C THR A 9 -10.42 -26.11 18.80
N LYS A 10 -11.76 -26.12 18.72
CA LYS A 10 -12.48 -25.66 17.52
C LYS A 10 -12.44 -24.14 17.43
N TRP A 11 -12.21 -23.66 16.22
CA TRP A 11 -12.36 -22.25 15.90
C TRP A 11 -13.84 -21.90 15.72
N SER A 12 -14.29 -20.83 16.34
CA SER A 12 -15.67 -20.36 16.18
C SER A 12 -15.71 -18.92 15.73
N CYS A 13 -16.49 -18.64 14.69
CA CYS A 13 -16.74 -17.27 14.23
C CYS A 13 -17.66 -16.55 15.22
N GLN A 14 -17.21 -15.45 15.78
CA GLN A 14 -17.99 -14.65 16.71
C GLN A 14 -19.21 -13.98 16.06
N SER A 15 -19.18 -13.78 14.74
CA SER A 15 -20.27 -13.10 14.02
C SER A 15 -21.38 -14.06 13.56
N CYS A 16 -21.04 -15.27 13.08
CA CYS A 16 -22.03 -16.20 12.51
C CYS A 16 -22.19 -17.50 13.31
N GLY A 17 -21.35 -17.73 14.32
CA GLY A 17 -21.42 -18.93 15.17
C GLY A 17 -20.88 -20.22 14.52
N ASN A 18 -20.48 -20.18 13.24
CA ASN A 18 -19.87 -21.35 12.59
C ASN A 18 -18.58 -21.76 13.28
N SER A 19 -18.32 -23.06 13.32
CA SER A 19 -17.12 -23.61 13.93
C SER A 19 -16.43 -24.59 13.00
N TRP A 20 -15.09 -24.61 13.08
CA TRP A 20 -14.23 -25.46 12.26
C TRP A 20 -13.19 -26.16 13.13
N GLU A 21 -12.81 -27.35 12.73
CA GLU A 21 -11.68 -28.06 13.35
C GLU A 21 -10.37 -27.28 13.09
N ASN A 22 -9.47 -27.26 14.07
CA ASN A 22 -8.18 -26.56 13.94
C ASN A 22 -7.38 -27.06 12.75
N SER A 23 -7.36 -28.37 12.48
CA SER A 23 -6.66 -28.95 11.33
C SER A 23 -7.16 -28.41 9.99
N PHE A 24 -8.46 -28.12 9.88
CA PHE A 24 -9.03 -27.51 8.68
C PHE A 24 -8.57 -26.07 8.52
N ILE A 25 -8.58 -25.27 9.60
CA ILE A 25 -8.11 -23.86 9.56
C ILE A 25 -6.63 -23.80 9.20
N VAL A 26 -5.80 -24.62 9.82
CA VAL A 26 -4.35 -24.68 9.53
C VAL A 26 -4.09 -25.06 8.07
N ALA A 27 -4.79 -26.05 7.53
CA ALA A 27 -4.65 -26.44 6.13
C ALA A 27 -5.14 -25.33 5.17
N TYR A 28 -6.23 -24.65 5.53
CA TYR A 28 -6.78 -23.53 4.77
C TYR A 28 -5.80 -22.36 4.73
N GLU A 29 -5.27 -21.93 5.89
CA GLU A 29 -4.28 -20.86 5.97
C GLU A 29 -3.00 -21.21 5.20
N LYS A 30 -2.53 -22.46 5.32
CA LYS A 30 -1.33 -22.93 4.59
C LYS A 30 -1.51 -22.84 3.07
N ALA A 31 -2.68 -23.21 2.55
CA ALA A 31 -2.95 -23.10 1.11
C ALA A 31 -2.93 -21.64 0.62
N TRP A 32 -3.43 -20.71 1.44
CA TRP A 32 -3.38 -19.28 1.15
C TRP A 32 -1.97 -18.72 1.27
N GLU A 33 -1.18 -19.16 2.26
CA GLU A 33 0.22 -18.76 2.40
C GLU A 33 1.05 -19.20 1.20
N ASP A 34 0.91 -20.46 0.75
CA ASP A 34 1.62 -20.97 -0.41
C ASP A 34 1.25 -20.21 -1.70
N ALA A 35 -0.05 -19.88 -1.89
CA ALA A 35 -0.49 -19.07 -3.02
C ALA A 35 0.02 -17.62 -2.94
N LEU A 36 0.05 -17.05 -1.74
CA LEU A 36 0.60 -15.72 -1.47
C LEU A 36 2.10 -15.65 -1.84
N ASP A 37 2.89 -16.63 -1.39
CA ASP A 37 4.34 -16.64 -1.63
C ASP A 37 4.66 -16.81 -3.12
N GLN A 38 3.88 -17.63 -3.85
CA GLN A 38 4.00 -17.75 -5.30
C GLN A 38 3.70 -16.43 -6.01
N LEU A 39 2.64 -15.74 -5.60
CA LEU A 39 2.25 -14.47 -6.19
C LEU A 39 3.26 -13.37 -5.88
N ILE A 40 3.76 -13.29 -4.65
CA ILE A 40 4.84 -12.36 -4.28
C ILE A 40 6.11 -12.65 -5.07
N GLY A 41 6.46 -13.92 -5.27
CA GLY A 41 7.59 -14.32 -6.11
C GLY A 41 7.46 -13.77 -7.54
N LYS A 42 6.27 -13.84 -8.14
CA LYS A 42 6.01 -13.23 -9.47
C LYS A 42 6.17 -11.69 -9.42
N MET A 43 5.63 -11.03 -8.40
CA MET A 43 5.69 -9.57 -8.24
C MET A 43 7.11 -9.05 -8.08
N THR A 44 7.96 -9.76 -7.33
CA THR A 44 9.33 -9.34 -7.02
C THR A 44 10.33 -9.65 -8.12
N ASN A 45 10.09 -10.71 -8.89
CA ASN A 45 10.99 -11.17 -9.97
C ASN A 45 10.61 -10.62 -11.35
N SER A 46 9.52 -9.86 -11.45
CA SER A 46 9.09 -9.29 -12.75
C SER A 46 9.84 -8.00 -13.03
N GLU A 47 10.77 -8.07 -13.99
CA GLU A 47 11.51 -6.91 -14.51
C GLU A 47 10.81 -6.23 -15.71
N SER A 48 9.85 -6.92 -16.36
CA SER A 48 9.18 -6.41 -17.55
C SER A 48 7.87 -5.70 -17.23
N LEU A 49 7.74 -4.47 -17.71
CA LEU A 49 6.50 -3.69 -17.63
C LEU A 49 5.33 -4.36 -18.40
N GLU A 50 5.61 -5.23 -19.35
CA GLU A 50 4.60 -5.88 -20.19
C GLU A 50 3.76 -6.92 -19.41
N VAL A 51 4.38 -7.60 -18.45
CA VAL A 51 3.70 -8.63 -17.63
C VAL A 51 3.06 -8.06 -16.36
N LEU A 52 3.35 -6.81 -15.99
CA LEU A 52 2.80 -6.20 -14.77
C LEU A 52 1.26 -6.12 -14.74
N PRO A 53 0.54 -5.83 -15.84
CA PRO A 53 -0.92 -5.81 -15.83
C PRO A 53 -1.55 -7.16 -15.45
N GLU A 54 -0.97 -8.28 -15.91
CA GLU A 54 -1.44 -9.62 -15.58
C GLU A 54 -1.21 -9.93 -14.11
N ILE A 55 -0.02 -9.60 -13.59
CA ILE A 55 0.32 -9.79 -12.18
C ILE A 55 -0.58 -8.94 -11.27
N VAL A 56 -0.88 -7.71 -11.66
CA VAL A 56 -1.82 -6.85 -10.92
C VAL A 56 -3.21 -7.45 -10.91
N SER A 57 -3.70 -7.96 -12.05
CA SER A 57 -5.01 -8.62 -12.12
C SER A 57 -5.09 -9.86 -11.23
N GLU A 58 -4.02 -10.68 -11.21
CA GLU A 58 -3.91 -11.86 -10.34
C GLU A 58 -3.92 -11.48 -8.85
N ALA A 59 -3.26 -10.37 -8.50
CA ALA A 59 -3.22 -9.86 -7.14
C ALA A 59 -4.56 -9.25 -6.68
N GLU A 60 -5.23 -8.50 -7.55
CA GLU A 60 -6.58 -8.00 -7.29
C GLU A 60 -7.57 -9.16 -7.07
N GLU A 61 -7.49 -10.19 -7.91
CA GLU A 61 -8.32 -11.39 -7.79
C GLU A 61 -8.04 -12.15 -6.48
N PHE A 62 -6.77 -12.27 -6.08
CA PHE A 62 -6.39 -12.88 -4.81
C PHE A 62 -7.03 -12.14 -3.63
N VAL A 63 -6.99 -10.80 -3.60
CA VAL A 63 -7.63 -10.00 -2.56
C VAL A 63 -9.13 -10.18 -2.59
N GLN A 64 -9.76 -10.16 -3.76
CA GLN A 64 -11.19 -10.34 -3.90
C GLN A 64 -11.65 -11.72 -3.42
N LYS A 65 -10.98 -12.78 -3.82
CA LYS A 65 -11.28 -14.16 -3.39
C LYS A 65 -11.09 -14.34 -1.88
N GLY A 66 -10.04 -13.72 -1.32
CA GLY A 66 -9.75 -13.81 0.10
C GLY A 66 -10.74 -13.07 0.99
N THR A 67 -11.31 -11.97 0.50
CA THR A 67 -12.22 -11.11 1.29
C THR A 67 -13.71 -11.38 1.03
N SER A 68 -14.04 -12.13 -0.01
CA SER A 68 -15.42 -12.47 -0.35
C SER A 68 -15.65 -13.97 -0.16
N PRO A 69 -16.73 -14.40 0.50
CA PRO A 69 -17.06 -15.82 0.58
C PRO A 69 -17.34 -16.33 -0.83
N GLY A 70 -16.55 -17.30 -1.30
CA GLY A 70 -16.79 -17.99 -2.56
C GLY A 70 -18.03 -18.88 -2.48
N GLU A 71 -18.56 -19.28 -3.63
CA GLU A 71 -19.65 -20.27 -3.69
C GLU A 71 -19.20 -21.56 -2.97
N GLY A 72 -19.88 -21.89 -1.87
CA GLY A 72 -19.59 -23.07 -1.05
C GLY A 72 -18.52 -22.88 0.03
N SER A 73 -17.87 -21.73 0.15
CA SER A 73 -16.95 -21.41 1.25
C SER A 73 -17.60 -20.46 2.25
N SER A 74 -17.64 -20.86 3.52
CA SER A 74 -18.11 -20.01 4.63
C SER A 74 -16.99 -19.21 5.29
N ILE A 75 -15.73 -19.35 4.80
CA ILE A 75 -14.55 -18.69 5.37
C ILE A 75 -14.05 -17.63 4.39
N CYS A 76 -13.91 -16.41 4.89
CA CYS A 76 -13.18 -15.34 4.23
C CYS A 76 -12.30 -14.61 5.26
N PHE A 77 -11.24 -13.98 4.78
CA PHE A 77 -10.37 -13.15 5.62
C PHE A 77 -10.95 -11.74 5.77
N SER A 78 -10.65 -11.11 6.89
CA SER A 78 -10.82 -9.65 6.98
C SER A 78 -9.94 -8.95 5.92
N SER A 79 -10.38 -7.82 5.41
CA SER A 79 -9.57 -6.99 4.51
C SER A 79 -8.24 -6.53 5.16
N SER A 80 -8.19 -6.50 6.50
CA SER A 80 -7.01 -6.23 7.32
C SER A 80 -6.22 -7.48 7.74
N HIS A 81 -6.60 -8.66 7.26
CA HIS A 81 -5.82 -9.87 7.52
C HIS A 81 -4.42 -9.78 6.93
N TYR A 82 -3.42 -10.38 7.58
CA TYR A 82 -2.02 -10.34 7.17
C TYR A 82 -1.80 -10.65 5.68
N PHE A 83 -2.42 -11.73 5.17
CA PHE A 83 -2.30 -12.10 3.75
C PHE A 83 -2.80 -10.99 2.83
N MET A 84 -3.96 -10.41 3.15
CA MET A 84 -4.55 -9.34 2.36
C MET A 84 -3.69 -8.07 2.41
N MET A 85 -3.21 -7.71 3.59
CA MET A 85 -2.35 -6.55 3.77
C MET A 85 -1.02 -6.71 3.02
N LYS A 86 -0.41 -7.90 3.06
CA LYS A 86 0.86 -8.19 2.37
C LYS A 86 0.71 -8.02 0.84
N ILE A 87 -0.34 -8.57 0.22
CA ILE A 87 -0.60 -8.37 -1.21
C ILE A 87 -0.90 -6.91 -1.55
N LYS A 88 -1.73 -6.23 -0.76
CA LYS A 88 -2.05 -4.82 -0.97
C LYS A 88 -0.81 -3.93 -0.91
N SER A 89 0.16 -4.23 -0.05
CA SER A 89 1.43 -3.48 0.00
C SER A 89 2.21 -3.59 -1.31
N HIS A 90 2.25 -4.78 -1.91
CA HIS A 90 2.84 -4.97 -3.23
C HIS A 90 2.05 -4.26 -4.33
N LEU A 91 0.70 -4.31 -4.29
CA LEU A 91 -0.16 -3.59 -5.24
C LEU A 91 0.08 -2.08 -5.23
N ILE A 92 0.31 -1.46 -4.06
CA ILE A 92 0.68 -0.04 -3.96
C ILE A 92 1.90 0.28 -4.84
N ASN A 93 2.94 -0.57 -4.79
CA ASN A 93 4.15 -0.41 -5.59
C ASN A 93 3.90 -0.68 -7.08
N LEU A 94 3.17 -1.74 -7.41
CA LEU A 94 2.87 -2.11 -8.80
C LEU A 94 2.03 -1.05 -9.52
N TYR A 95 0.99 -0.51 -8.88
CA TYR A 95 0.23 0.61 -9.46
C TYR A 95 1.11 1.82 -9.73
N GLY A 96 2.04 2.14 -8.81
CA GLY A 96 3.01 3.20 -9.01
C GLY A 96 3.95 2.95 -10.19
N SER A 97 4.41 1.72 -10.38
CA SER A 97 5.27 1.32 -11.50
C SER A 97 4.53 1.37 -12.83
N LEU A 98 3.31 0.84 -12.90
CA LEU A 98 2.46 0.91 -14.09
C LEU A 98 2.14 2.35 -14.48
N ALA A 99 1.81 3.21 -13.51
CA ALA A 99 1.51 4.61 -13.78
C ALA A 99 2.70 5.41 -14.34
N LYS A 100 3.94 4.96 -14.11
CA LYS A 100 5.16 5.54 -14.69
C LYS A 100 5.46 5.05 -16.11
N GLY A 101 4.82 3.97 -16.56
CA GLY A 101 5.05 3.42 -17.91
C GLY A 101 4.74 4.43 -19.01
N SER A 102 5.62 4.49 -20.02
CA SER A 102 5.54 5.48 -21.12
C SER A 102 4.31 5.31 -22.02
N THR A 103 3.73 4.11 -22.08
CA THR A 103 2.56 3.79 -22.90
C THR A 103 1.22 4.00 -22.19
N THR A 104 1.24 4.36 -20.92
CA THR A 104 0.02 4.54 -20.12
C THR A 104 -0.66 5.85 -20.48
N ASP A 105 -1.91 5.78 -20.93
CA ASP A 105 -2.71 6.99 -21.18
C ASP A 105 -3.07 7.72 -19.89
N VAL A 106 -3.50 8.98 -20.01
CA VAL A 106 -3.82 9.85 -18.87
C VAL A 106 -4.96 9.27 -18.02
N THR A 107 -5.98 8.71 -18.64
CA THR A 107 -7.14 8.14 -17.94
C THR A 107 -6.72 6.93 -17.11
N ASN A 108 -5.89 6.07 -17.68
CA ASN A 108 -5.35 4.91 -16.97
C ASN A 108 -4.41 5.34 -15.84
N LYS A 109 -3.57 6.37 -16.04
CA LYS A 109 -2.73 6.94 -14.97
C LYS A 109 -3.56 7.42 -13.79
N ILE A 110 -4.64 8.17 -14.06
CA ILE A 110 -5.56 8.64 -13.02
C ILE A 110 -6.13 7.44 -12.25
N SER A 111 -6.65 6.44 -12.96
CA SER A 111 -7.23 5.23 -12.34
C SER A 111 -6.22 4.49 -11.44
N LEU A 112 -4.99 4.30 -11.92
CA LEU A 112 -3.93 3.64 -11.16
C LEU A 112 -3.54 4.42 -9.89
N HIS A 113 -3.42 5.75 -9.98
CA HIS A 113 -3.14 6.58 -8.81
C HIS A 113 -4.30 6.63 -7.83
N GLN A 114 -5.55 6.61 -8.30
CA GLN A 114 -6.74 6.51 -7.43
C GLN A 114 -6.78 5.18 -6.67
N LYS A 115 -6.61 4.04 -7.36
CA LYS A 115 -6.50 2.72 -6.72
C LYS A 115 -5.38 2.68 -5.68
N ARG A 116 -4.21 3.19 -6.03
CA ARG A 116 -3.08 3.29 -5.13
C ARG A 116 -3.39 4.11 -3.89
N LEU A 117 -4.03 5.26 -4.06
CA LEU A 117 -4.43 6.16 -2.99
C LEU A 117 -5.42 5.51 -2.02
N GLU A 118 -6.39 4.76 -2.54
CA GLU A 118 -7.36 4.02 -1.72
C GLU A 118 -6.67 2.97 -0.85
N LEU A 119 -5.76 2.18 -1.41
CA LEU A 119 -4.99 1.21 -0.65
C LEU A 119 -4.12 1.87 0.42
N CYS A 120 -3.44 2.98 0.10
CA CYS A 120 -2.65 3.71 1.10
C CYS A 120 -3.51 4.23 2.26
N LYS A 121 -4.72 4.74 1.98
CA LYS A 121 -5.66 5.18 3.02
C LYS A 121 -6.12 4.03 3.91
N GLU A 122 -6.41 2.88 3.30
CA GLU A 122 -6.79 1.67 4.05
C GLU A 122 -5.65 1.24 4.98
N PHE A 123 -4.41 1.14 4.47
CA PHE A 123 -3.22 0.81 5.28
C PHE A 123 -3.05 1.75 6.47
N ILE A 124 -3.02 3.05 6.22
CA ILE A 124 -2.86 4.07 7.28
C ILE A 124 -3.98 3.92 8.32
N SER A 125 -5.23 3.70 7.89
CA SER A 125 -6.35 3.48 8.80
C SER A 125 -6.21 2.23 9.67
N VAL A 126 -5.69 1.13 9.11
CA VAL A 126 -5.46 -0.12 9.85
C VAL A 126 -4.36 0.09 10.89
N PHE A 127 -3.21 0.61 10.50
CA PHE A 127 -2.10 0.86 11.43
C PHE A 127 -2.48 1.80 12.56
N SER A 128 -3.18 2.90 12.27
CA SER A 128 -3.61 3.86 13.30
C SER A 128 -4.61 3.27 14.32
N LYS A 129 -5.24 2.13 14.01
CA LYS A 129 -6.13 1.43 14.96
C LYS A 129 -5.43 0.37 15.79
N VAL A 130 -4.32 -0.16 15.28
CA VAL A 130 -3.64 -1.31 15.89
C VAL A 130 -2.54 -0.86 16.84
N GLU A 131 -1.91 0.27 16.57
CA GLU A 131 -0.73 0.72 17.27
C GLU A 131 -0.79 2.21 17.59
N ASP A 132 -0.71 2.56 18.88
CA ASP A 132 -0.54 3.94 19.31
C ASP A 132 0.86 4.42 18.87
N GLY A 133 0.90 5.53 18.13
CA GLY A 133 2.16 6.04 17.57
C GLY A 133 2.56 5.41 16.24
N ALA A 134 1.61 4.79 15.53
CA ALA A 134 1.84 4.21 14.21
C ALA A 134 2.50 5.19 13.20
N GLU A 135 2.25 6.49 13.35
CA GLU A 135 2.83 7.56 12.52
C GLU A 135 4.36 7.71 12.67
N PHE A 136 4.96 7.02 13.64
CA PHE A 136 6.41 6.95 13.84
C PHE A 136 7.03 5.64 13.33
N THR A 137 6.25 4.75 12.74
CA THR A 137 6.75 3.51 12.17
C THR A 137 7.18 3.69 10.72
N ASP A 138 8.17 2.92 10.29
CA ASP A 138 8.67 2.93 8.91
C ASP A 138 7.60 2.50 7.90
N TRP A 139 6.77 1.52 8.24
CA TRP A 139 5.65 1.06 7.41
C TRP A 139 4.63 2.16 7.14
N TRP A 140 4.25 2.89 8.18
CA TRP A 140 3.39 4.05 8.04
C TRP A 140 4.03 5.11 7.17
N ALA A 141 5.31 5.43 7.44
CA ALA A 141 6.04 6.48 6.74
C ALA A 141 6.18 6.17 5.23
N VAL A 142 6.54 4.93 4.87
CA VAL A 142 6.60 4.49 3.46
C VAL A 142 5.23 4.60 2.80
N THR A 143 4.17 4.11 3.46
CA THR A 143 2.80 4.19 2.90
C THR A 143 2.32 5.63 2.76
N ALA A 144 2.60 6.49 3.74
CA ALA A 144 2.26 7.90 3.71
C ALA A 144 2.99 8.64 2.57
N HIS A 145 4.26 8.29 2.32
CA HIS A 145 5.01 8.82 1.17
C HIS A 145 4.36 8.46 -0.16
N GLU A 146 4.01 7.20 -0.36
CA GLU A 146 3.37 6.74 -1.59
C GLU A 146 1.97 7.35 -1.80
N LYS A 147 1.23 7.58 -0.70
CA LYS A 147 -0.02 8.35 -0.69
C LYS A 147 0.19 9.78 -1.21
N LEU A 148 1.13 10.50 -0.61
CA LEU A 148 1.42 11.90 -1.00
C LEU A 148 1.87 12.02 -2.46
N LYS A 149 2.67 11.06 -2.96
CA LYS A 149 3.06 11.03 -4.38
C LYS A 149 1.85 10.87 -5.30
N SER A 150 0.93 9.98 -4.96
CA SER A 150 -0.28 9.76 -5.77
C SER A 150 -1.20 10.99 -5.75
N GLU A 151 -1.36 11.63 -4.59
CA GLU A 151 -2.13 12.87 -4.46
C GLU A 151 -1.54 14.00 -5.31
N LEU A 152 -0.21 14.19 -5.26
CA LEU A 152 0.47 15.23 -6.04
C LEU A 152 0.31 15.02 -7.55
N VAL A 153 0.48 13.77 -8.02
CA VAL A 153 0.30 13.46 -9.45
C VAL A 153 -1.14 13.69 -9.89
N LEU A 154 -2.13 13.29 -9.09
CA LEU A 154 -3.54 13.55 -9.41
C LEU A 154 -3.84 15.06 -9.46
N ASP A 155 -3.33 15.84 -8.50
CA ASP A 155 -3.45 17.31 -8.52
C ASP A 155 -2.86 17.93 -9.80
N GLN A 156 -1.72 17.39 -10.27
CA GLN A 156 -1.07 17.89 -11.49
C GLN A 156 -1.83 17.54 -12.77
N ILE A 157 -2.31 16.27 -12.88
CA ILE A 157 -2.99 15.79 -14.09
C ILE A 157 -4.38 16.42 -14.24
N GLU A 158 -5.13 16.51 -13.14
CA GLU A 158 -6.50 17.01 -13.17
C GLU A 158 -6.59 18.52 -13.42
N GLY A 159 -5.44 19.21 -13.46
CA GLY A 159 -5.36 20.65 -13.75
C GLY A 159 -6.14 21.51 -12.76
N ARG A 160 -6.46 20.98 -11.59
CA ARG A 160 -7.30 21.62 -10.57
C ARG A 160 -6.62 22.80 -9.88
N GLN A 161 -5.30 22.95 -10.10
CA GLN A 161 -4.54 24.03 -9.48
C GLN A 161 -3.72 24.74 -10.55
N ASP A 162 -3.84 26.06 -10.60
CA ASP A 162 -2.84 26.87 -11.25
C ASP A 162 -1.47 26.72 -10.56
N MET A 163 -0.42 27.20 -11.14
CA MET A 163 0.93 27.08 -10.58
C MET A 163 1.02 27.68 -9.17
N GLN A 164 0.31 28.78 -8.90
CA GLN A 164 0.30 29.43 -7.59
C GLN A 164 -0.40 28.56 -6.53
N GLY A 165 -1.54 27.95 -6.88
CA GLY A 165 -2.25 27.01 -6.04
C GLY A 165 -1.42 25.77 -5.71
N LEU A 166 -0.74 25.20 -6.71
CA LEU A 166 0.17 24.06 -6.52
C LEU A 166 1.34 24.44 -5.59
N CYS A 167 1.99 25.58 -5.81
CA CYS A 167 3.09 26.05 -4.96
C CYS A 167 2.63 26.31 -3.52
N LYS A 168 1.44 26.87 -3.33
CA LYS A 168 0.84 27.02 -1.99
C LYS A 168 0.64 25.66 -1.31
N LYS A 169 0.09 24.68 -2.02
CA LYS A 169 -0.12 23.31 -1.48
C LYS A 169 1.21 22.60 -1.21
N LEU A 170 2.23 22.77 -2.07
CA LEU A 170 3.58 22.27 -1.81
C LEU A 170 4.13 22.82 -0.48
N LYS A 171 4.06 24.15 -0.27
CA LYS A 171 4.57 24.79 0.94
C LYS A 171 3.82 24.39 2.21
N THR A 172 2.49 24.30 2.16
CA THR A 172 1.66 24.17 3.36
C THR A 172 1.30 22.73 3.71
N TYR A 173 1.44 21.78 2.78
CA TYR A 173 1.02 20.41 2.96
C TYR A 173 2.11 19.39 2.60
N TYR A 174 2.58 19.35 1.35
CA TYR A 174 3.48 18.28 0.91
C TYR A 174 4.86 18.33 1.56
N ILE A 175 5.52 19.49 1.54
CA ILE A 175 6.88 19.64 2.08
C ILE A 175 6.89 19.33 3.59
N PRO A 176 6.03 19.91 4.45
CA PRO A 176 6.01 19.57 5.88
C PRO A 176 5.73 18.09 6.16
N ALA A 177 4.82 17.46 5.39
CA ALA A 177 4.50 16.05 5.54
C ALA A 177 5.70 15.16 5.14
N TRP A 178 6.37 15.47 4.02
CA TRP A 178 7.58 14.74 3.62
C TRP A 178 8.75 14.95 4.59
N GLU A 179 8.94 16.13 5.15
CA GLU A 179 9.98 16.37 6.17
C GLU A 179 9.74 15.55 7.44
N HIS A 180 8.47 15.32 7.82
CA HIS A 180 8.14 14.41 8.91
C HIS A 180 8.48 12.96 8.55
N ILE A 181 8.06 12.49 7.38
CA ILE A 181 8.34 11.14 6.88
C ILE A 181 9.86 10.89 6.78
N GLU A 182 10.61 11.84 6.22
CA GLU A 182 12.08 11.73 6.11
C GLU A 182 12.72 11.50 7.48
N LYS A 183 12.30 12.25 8.51
CA LYS A 183 12.82 12.09 9.88
C LYS A 183 12.54 10.71 10.45
N VAL A 184 11.35 10.15 10.22
CA VAL A 184 10.99 8.79 10.65
C VAL A 184 11.89 7.76 9.97
N LEU A 185 12.10 7.87 8.66
CA LEU A 185 12.86 6.91 7.88
C LEU A 185 14.40 7.02 8.07
N GLN A 186 14.91 8.18 8.48
CA GLN A 186 16.35 8.37 8.71
C GLN A 186 16.88 7.65 9.95
N VAL A 187 16.04 7.19 10.87
CA VAL A 187 16.46 6.40 12.04
C VAL A 187 16.68 4.93 11.70
N GLU A 188 16.20 4.48 10.54
CA GLU A 188 16.34 3.11 10.07
C GLU A 188 17.78 2.77 9.66
N PRO A 189 18.22 1.50 9.71
CA PRO A 189 19.51 1.07 9.23
C PRO A 189 19.76 1.47 7.78
N LYS A 190 20.97 1.94 7.45
CA LYS A 190 21.31 2.50 6.12
C LYS A 190 21.14 1.51 4.95
N ASP A 191 21.19 0.24 5.22
CA ASP A 191 20.99 -0.86 4.26
C ASP A 191 19.51 -1.32 4.16
N SER A 192 18.63 -0.77 5.01
CA SER A 192 17.21 -1.09 4.97
C SER A 192 16.50 -0.45 3.76
N TYR A 193 15.43 -1.11 3.32
CA TYR A 193 14.54 -0.57 2.29
C TYR A 193 13.93 0.77 2.72
N SER A 194 13.50 0.88 3.98
CA SER A 194 12.89 2.09 4.54
C SER A 194 13.85 3.28 4.50
N TYR A 195 15.13 3.09 4.80
CA TYR A 195 16.15 4.14 4.68
C TYR A 195 16.35 4.60 3.23
N GLN A 196 16.34 3.69 2.26
CA GLN A 196 16.43 4.04 0.84
C GLN A 196 15.22 4.86 0.37
N ILE A 197 14.03 4.55 0.87
CA ILE A 197 12.85 5.40 0.66
C ILE A 197 13.05 6.78 1.29
N GLY A 198 13.65 6.88 2.48
CA GLY A 198 13.99 8.15 3.12
C GLY A 198 14.87 9.05 2.24
N ILE A 199 15.85 8.47 1.54
CA ILE A 199 16.66 9.20 0.55
C ILE A 199 15.79 9.72 -0.61
N SER A 200 14.86 8.90 -1.11
CA SER A 200 13.91 9.32 -2.16
C SER A 200 13.03 10.47 -1.70
N VAL A 201 12.52 10.42 -0.48
CA VAL A 201 11.74 11.50 0.15
C VAL A 201 12.54 12.80 0.19
N GLY A 202 13.80 12.74 0.61
CA GLY A 202 14.70 13.90 0.63
C GLY A 202 14.91 14.52 -0.76
N ASN A 203 14.94 13.72 -1.81
CA ASN A 203 15.02 14.21 -3.19
C ASN A 203 13.70 14.88 -3.63
N ASP A 204 12.56 14.30 -3.28
CA ASP A 204 11.24 14.88 -3.57
C ASP A 204 11.06 16.23 -2.86
N ILE A 205 11.52 16.37 -1.60
CA ILE A 205 11.55 17.65 -0.87
C ILE A 205 12.38 18.70 -1.60
N LYS A 206 13.60 18.32 -2.04
CA LYS A 206 14.48 19.25 -2.78
C LYS A 206 13.83 19.72 -4.07
N ALA A 207 13.27 18.81 -4.86
CA ALA A 207 12.57 19.13 -6.09
C ALA A 207 11.37 20.06 -5.86
N ALA A 208 10.57 19.78 -4.83
CA ALA A 208 9.42 20.61 -4.46
C ALA A 208 9.83 22.02 -4.01
N LYS A 209 10.88 22.15 -3.19
CA LYS A 209 11.42 23.45 -2.75
C LYS A 209 11.95 24.27 -3.92
N GLU A 210 12.62 23.62 -4.87
CA GLU A 210 13.11 24.28 -6.07
C GLU A 210 11.95 24.77 -6.98
N MET A 211 10.92 23.95 -7.18
CA MET A 211 9.71 24.35 -7.93
C MET A 211 9.05 25.58 -7.30
N VAL A 212 8.91 25.59 -5.97
CA VAL A 212 8.36 26.72 -5.23
C VAL A 212 9.21 27.97 -5.43
N ARG A 213 10.54 27.83 -5.33
CA ARG A 213 11.47 28.94 -5.53
C ARG A 213 11.36 29.52 -6.94
N MET A 214 11.32 28.68 -7.96
CA MET A 214 11.20 29.14 -9.36
C MET A 214 9.90 29.90 -9.60
N ALA A 215 8.80 29.46 -9.01
CA ALA A 215 7.50 30.13 -9.13
C ALA A 215 7.42 31.50 -8.42
N GLU A 216 8.31 31.80 -7.48
CA GLU A 216 8.40 33.11 -6.82
C GLU A 216 9.11 34.18 -7.69
N TYR A 217 9.79 33.77 -8.75
CA TYR A 217 10.45 34.65 -9.71
C TYR A 217 9.63 34.93 -10.98
N LEU A 218 8.46 34.28 -11.13
CA LEU A 218 7.52 34.47 -12.25
C LEU A 218 6.36 35.37 -11.84
#